data_138538d6466a16be09536db34f4774be
#
_entry.id   138538d6466a16be09536db34f4774be
#
_cell.length_a   1.000
_cell.length_b   1.000
_cell.length_c   1.000
_cell.angle_alpha   90.00
_cell.angle_beta   90.00
_cell.angle_gamma   90.00
#
_symmetry.space_group_name_H-M   'P 1'
#
loop_
_entity.id
_entity.type
_entity.pdbx_description
1 polymer ?
#
loop_
_entity_poly.entity_id
_entity_poly.type
_entity_poly.pdbx_seq_one_letter_code
_entity_poly.pdbx_strand_id
1 'polypeptide(L)'
;MIHMSLRWFGSKHDTVSLEKIKQIPGVEGVITTLYDIPAGQTWPLQRIQALKAEVEASGLKILGIESVNIHDSIKIGSPDREQYIANYIETLENLGKEGITTVCYNFMPVFDWTRTDLFKKRPDGSTVLAYDQKVVDAIDPEVFFNQTNSSAQGFEMPGWEPERLAKVKDLFEAYKDVTEEKLFDNLVYFLKAIQPTCEKWGIKMAIHP
;
A
#
# COMPACT_ATOMS: atom_id res chain seq x y z
N MET A 1 -17.14 -3.56 -17.70
CA MET A 1 -16.87 -2.17 -18.16
C MET A 1 -15.57 -1.74 -17.51
N ILE A 2 -14.70 -1.03 -18.22
CA ILE A 2 -13.47 -0.47 -17.64
C ILE A 2 -13.80 0.94 -17.16
N HIS A 3 -13.47 1.26 -15.90
CA HIS A 3 -13.66 2.57 -15.31
C HIS A 3 -12.33 3.32 -15.31
N MET A 4 -12.31 4.57 -15.73
CA MET A 4 -11.14 5.41 -15.65
C MET A 4 -11.01 5.99 -14.23
N SER A 5 -9.85 5.81 -13.64
CA SER A 5 -9.54 6.30 -12.29
C SER A 5 -8.13 6.86 -12.21
N LEU A 6 -7.90 7.72 -11.24
CA LEU A 6 -6.56 8.20 -10.89
C LEU A 6 -6.21 7.80 -9.47
N ARG A 7 -4.92 7.62 -9.20
CA ARG A 7 -4.41 7.50 -7.85
C ARG A 7 -4.52 8.86 -7.16
N TRP A 8 -5.10 8.88 -5.95
CA TRP A 8 -5.17 10.07 -5.12
C TRP A 8 -4.64 9.75 -3.71
N PHE A 9 -3.69 10.54 -3.26
CA PHE A 9 -2.95 10.30 -2.02
C PHE A 9 -3.58 10.97 -0.79
N GLY A 10 -4.80 11.50 -0.92
CA GLY A 10 -5.51 12.18 0.17
C GLY A 10 -5.20 13.68 0.23
N SER A 11 -6.12 14.44 0.81
CA SER A 11 -6.05 15.91 0.87
C SER A 11 -4.82 16.46 1.60
N LYS A 12 -4.19 15.66 2.45
CA LYS A 12 -2.98 16.06 3.21
C LYS A 12 -1.68 15.80 2.45
N HIS A 13 -1.69 14.89 1.48
CA HIS A 13 -0.47 14.37 0.83
C HIS A 13 -0.44 14.63 -0.66
N ASP A 14 -1.58 14.84 -1.30
CA ASP A 14 -1.66 15.06 -2.74
C ASP A 14 -1.69 16.56 -3.08
N THR A 15 -0.93 16.95 -4.09
CA THR A 15 -0.96 18.32 -4.63
C THR A 15 -2.07 18.52 -5.65
N VAL A 16 -2.70 17.43 -6.11
CA VAL A 16 -3.84 17.44 -7.04
C VAL A 16 -5.12 17.19 -6.26
N SER A 17 -6.01 18.18 -6.25
CA SER A 17 -7.28 18.06 -5.53
C SER A 17 -8.29 17.20 -6.28
N LEU A 18 -9.30 16.68 -5.56
CA LEU A 18 -10.40 15.91 -6.15
C LEU A 18 -11.18 16.71 -7.20
N GLU A 19 -11.32 18.03 -7.00
CA GLU A 19 -11.99 18.92 -7.97
C GLU A 19 -11.21 18.98 -9.29
N LYS A 20 -9.87 18.99 -9.25
CA LYS A 20 -9.04 18.93 -10.47
C LYS A 20 -9.16 17.59 -11.17
N ILE A 21 -9.17 16.49 -10.40
CA ILE A 21 -9.37 15.14 -10.93
C ILE A 21 -10.73 15.04 -11.62
N LYS A 22 -11.78 15.61 -11.00
CA LYS A 22 -13.13 15.60 -11.56
C LYS A 22 -13.25 16.32 -12.89
N GLN A 23 -12.39 17.28 -13.17
CA GLN A 23 -12.40 18.01 -14.46
C GLN A 23 -11.90 17.17 -15.63
N ILE A 24 -11.26 16.03 -15.39
CA ILE A 24 -10.73 15.17 -16.46
C ILE A 24 -11.89 14.37 -17.07
N PRO A 25 -12.18 14.54 -18.38
CA PRO A 25 -13.27 13.83 -19.02
C PRO A 25 -13.14 12.31 -18.90
N GLY A 26 -14.24 11.65 -18.51
CA GLY A 26 -14.29 10.19 -18.40
C GLY A 26 -13.72 9.61 -17.10
N VAL A 27 -13.12 10.40 -16.23
CA VAL A 27 -12.72 9.94 -14.89
C VAL A 27 -13.93 9.81 -14.00
N GLU A 28 -14.14 8.61 -13.46
CA GLU A 28 -15.31 8.28 -12.63
C GLU A 28 -14.97 8.22 -11.13
N GLY A 29 -13.70 8.02 -10.80
CA GLY A 29 -13.31 7.86 -9.42
C GLY A 29 -11.81 7.83 -9.19
N VAL A 30 -11.46 7.50 -7.96
CA VAL A 30 -10.06 7.43 -7.50
C VAL A 30 -9.73 6.07 -6.90
N ILE A 31 -8.46 5.74 -6.93
CA ILE A 31 -7.83 4.70 -6.10
C ILE A 31 -7.11 5.44 -4.98
N THR A 32 -7.39 5.09 -3.73
CA THR A 32 -6.85 5.80 -2.55
C THR A 32 -6.62 4.86 -1.37
N THR A 33 -6.17 5.38 -0.23
CA THR A 33 -5.97 4.61 1.01
C THR A 33 -6.05 5.51 2.25
N LEU A 34 -6.05 4.90 3.43
CA LEU A 34 -5.84 5.58 4.72
C LEU A 34 -4.36 5.48 5.10
N TYR A 35 -3.62 6.58 4.92
CA TYR A 35 -2.17 6.63 5.15
C TYR A 35 -1.76 6.68 6.62
N ASP A 36 -2.66 7.15 7.47
CA ASP A 36 -2.40 7.42 8.89
C ASP A 36 -2.75 6.24 9.81
N ILE A 37 -3.10 5.08 9.25
CA ILE A 37 -3.31 3.86 10.02
C ILE A 37 -2.14 2.91 9.76
N PRO A 38 -1.35 2.59 10.80
CA PRO A 38 -0.20 1.68 10.68
C PRO A 38 -0.59 0.30 10.14
N ALA A 39 0.34 -0.33 9.41
CA ALA A 39 0.17 -1.69 8.94
C ALA A 39 -0.19 -2.66 10.08
N GLY A 40 -1.15 -3.53 9.85
CA GLY A 40 -1.61 -4.51 10.83
C GLY A 40 -2.68 -4.00 11.80
N GLN A 41 -3.02 -2.73 11.80
CA GLN A 41 -4.17 -2.21 12.55
C GLN A 41 -5.46 -2.29 11.74
N THR A 42 -6.58 -2.54 12.43
CA THR A 42 -7.91 -2.50 11.81
C THR A 42 -8.25 -1.08 11.37
N TRP A 43 -8.79 -0.95 10.16
CA TRP A 43 -9.38 0.31 9.71
C TRP A 43 -10.78 0.48 10.28
N PRO A 44 -11.00 1.47 11.17
CA PRO A 44 -12.32 1.71 11.74
C PRO A 44 -13.33 2.11 10.66
N LEU A 45 -14.55 1.59 10.77
CA LEU A 45 -15.63 1.86 9.80
C LEU A 45 -15.84 3.37 9.59
N GLN A 46 -15.84 4.16 10.67
CA GLN A 46 -16.01 5.60 10.60
C GLN A 46 -14.92 6.31 9.77
N ARG A 47 -13.68 5.77 9.78
CA ARG A 47 -12.59 6.34 8.98
C ARG A 47 -12.78 6.07 7.49
N ILE A 48 -13.26 4.87 7.14
CA ILE A 48 -13.61 4.50 5.76
C ILE A 48 -14.78 5.35 5.28
N GLN A 49 -15.80 5.53 6.12
CA GLN A 49 -16.95 6.39 5.82
C GLN A 49 -16.55 7.86 5.59
N ALA A 50 -15.66 8.38 6.42
CA ALA A 50 -15.15 9.76 6.26
C ALA A 50 -14.40 9.93 4.94
N LEU A 51 -13.50 8.98 4.59
CA LEU A 51 -12.78 8.99 3.32
C LEU A 51 -13.75 8.91 2.13
N LYS A 52 -14.75 8.02 2.21
CA LYS A 52 -15.77 7.86 1.17
C LYS A 52 -16.58 9.14 0.99
N ALA A 53 -17.04 9.74 2.08
CA ALA A 53 -17.79 11.00 2.04
C ALA A 53 -16.97 12.15 1.42
N GLU A 54 -15.66 12.24 1.75
CA GLU A 54 -14.76 13.23 1.14
C GLU A 54 -14.68 13.07 -0.38
N VAL A 55 -14.51 11.85 -0.87
CA VAL A 55 -14.42 11.57 -2.31
C VAL A 55 -15.77 11.83 -3.01
N GLU A 56 -16.88 11.36 -2.42
CA GLU A 56 -18.21 11.50 -2.99
C GLU A 56 -18.70 12.96 -3.02
N ALA A 57 -18.26 13.81 -2.10
CA ALA A 57 -18.56 15.24 -2.09
C ALA A 57 -18.06 15.95 -3.36
N SER A 58 -16.99 15.44 -4.00
CA SER A 58 -16.50 15.95 -5.29
C SER A 58 -17.19 15.34 -6.51
N GLY A 59 -18.15 14.43 -6.31
CA GLY A 59 -18.84 13.70 -7.38
C GLY A 59 -18.00 12.58 -8.01
N LEU A 60 -16.97 12.11 -7.31
CA LEU A 60 -16.16 10.95 -7.67
C LEU A 60 -16.53 9.75 -6.79
N LYS A 61 -16.02 8.56 -7.13
CA LYS A 61 -16.20 7.32 -6.36
C LYS A 61 -14.85 6.77 -5.92
N ILE A 62 -14.82 6.03 -4.82
CA ILE A 62 -13.67 5.15 -4.52
C ILE A 62 -13.85 3.89 -5.36
N LEU A 63 -12.98 3.68 -6.34
CA LEU A 63 -13.01 2.51 -7.22
C LEU A 63 -12.11 1.37 -6.72
N GLY A 64 -11.23 1.67 -5.78
CA GLY A 64 -10.41 0.68 -5.09
C GLY A 64 -9.54 1.31 -4.01
N ILE A 65 -9.04 0.44 -3.17
CA ILE A 65 -8.05 0.78 -2.14
C ILE A 65 -6.68 0.29 -2.59
N GLU A 66 -5.71 1.17 -2.56
CA GLU A 66 -4.31 0.82 -2.77
C GLU A 66 -3.43 1.58 -1.74
N SER A 67 -3.04 0.89 -0.70
CA SER A 67 -3.28 -0.49 -0.35
C SER A 67 -3.75 -0.61 1.10
N VAL A 68 -4.30 -1.77 1.46
CA VAL A 68 -4.30 -2.19 2.86
C VAL A 68 -2.99 -2.93 3.09
N ASN A 69 -2.07 -2.32 3.84
CA ASN A 69 -0.75 -2.86 4.05
C ASN A 69 -0.77 -4.10 4.94
N ILE A 70 -0.06 -5.15 4.50
CA ILE A 70 0.04 -6.41 5.23
C ILE A 70 1.21 -6.32 6.21
N HIS A 71 0.94 -6.63 7.49
CA HIS A 71 1.96 -6.62 8.55
C HIS A 71 3.05 -7.67 8.32
N ASP A 72 4.30 -7.34 8.67
CA ASP A 72 5.44 -8.23 8.46
C ASP A 72 5.30 -9.57 9.19
N SER A 73 4.66 -9.62 10.36
CA SER A 73 4.35 -10.87 11.06
C SER A 73 3.58 -11.89 10.21
N ILE A 74 2.71 -11.43 9.30
CA ILE A 74 2.01 -12.30 8.36
C ILE A 74 3.00 -12.81 7.30
N LYS A 75 3.82 -11.90 6.75
CA LYS A 75 4.77 -12.21 5.68
C LYS A 75 5.84 -13.22 6.14
N ILE A 76 6.37 -13.06 7.36
CA ILE A 76 7.39 -13.97 7.93
C ILE A 76 6.78 -15.23 8.56
N GLY A 77 5.47 -15.25 8.81
CA GLY A 77 4.78 -16.38 9.45
C GLY A 77 5.04 -16.47 10.95
N SER A 78 5.15 -15.34 11.65
CA SER A 78 5.42 -15.31 13.09
C SER A 78 4.21 -15.81 13.91
N PRO A 79 4.41 -16.18 15.19
CA PRO A 79 3.34 -16.71 16.04
C PRO A 79 2.17 -15.77 16.27
N ASP A 80 2.38 -14.46 16.18
CA ASP A 80 1.38 -13.41 16.36
C ASP A 80 0.62 -13.04 15.07
N ARG A 81 0.92 -13.69 13.95
CA ARG A 81 0.29 -13.40 12.63
C ARG A 81 -1.23 -13.48 12.66
N GLU A 82 -1.80 -14.36 13.50
CA GLU A 82 -3.25 -14.57 13.57
C GLU A 82 -4.01 -13.32 14.01
N GLN A 83 -3.41 -12.54 14.93
CA GLN A 83 -3.98 -11.27 15.34
C GLN A 83 -4.02 -10.26 14.18
N TYR A 84 -2.95 -10.18 13.40
CA TYR A 84 -2.88 -9.26 12.25
C TYR A 84 -3.78 -9.71 11.10
N ILE A 85 -3.94 -11.02 10.90
CA ILE A 85 -4.93 -11.57 9.95
C ILE A 85 -6.34 -11.22 10.39
N ALA A 86 -6.68 -11.34 11.67
CA ALA A 86 -7.98 -10.96 12.20
C ALA A 86 -8.27 -9.47 11.98
N ASN A 87 -7.30 -8.59 12.25
CA ASN A 87 -7.42 -7.15 11.99
C ASN A 87 -7.61 -6.84 10.48
N TYR A 88 -6.93 -7.59 9.62
CA TYR A 88 -7.09 -7.46 8.18
C TYR A 88 -8.48 -7.88 7.72
N ILE A 89 -9.00 -9.00 8.23
CA ILE A 89 -10.35 -9.48 7.97
C ILE A 89 -11.39 -8.44 8.38
N GLU A 90 -11.26 -7.87 9.58
CA GLU A 90 -12.16 -6.81 10.05
C GLU A 90 -12.09 -5.57 9.13
N THR A 91 -10.90 -5.20 8.67
CA THR A 91 -10.72 -4.12 7.68
C THR A 91 -11.48 -4.42 6.38
N LEU A 92 -11.35 -5.64 5.84
CA LEU A 92 -12.09 -6.06 4.65
C LEU A 92 -13.60 -6.04 4.87
N GLU A 93 -14.09 -6.49 6.04
CA GLU A 93 -15.51 -6.40 6.38
C GLU A 93 -16.00 -4.94 6.39
N ASN A 94 -15.22 -4.03 6.95
CA ASN A 94 -15.57 -2.61 7.01
C ASN A 94 -15.57 -1.97 5.61
N LEU A 95 -14.63 -2.34 4.74
CA LEU A 95 -14.62 -1.93 3.32
C LEU A 95 -15.82 -2.50 2.56
N GLY A 96 -16.15 -3.76 2.79
CA GLY A 96 -17.31 -4.42 2.19
C GLY A 96 -18.63 -3.78 2.57
N LYS A 97 -18.83 -3.38 3.85
CA LYS A 97 -20.01 -2.63 4.32
C LYS A 97 -20.20 -1.32 3.56
N GLU A 98 -19.10 -0.68 3.17
CA GLU A 98 -19.13 0.56 2.40
C GLU A 98 -19.18 0.36 0.88
N GLY A 99 -19.25 -0.89 0.41
CA GLY A 99 -19.32 -1.24 -1.01
C GLY A 99 -18.02 -1.07 -1.77
N ILE A 100 -16.90 -1.01 -1.05
CA ILE A 100 -15.55 -0.94 -1.65
C ILE A 100 -15.07 -2.37 -1.88
N THR A 101 -15.07 -2.80 -3.14
CA THR A 101 -14.89 -4.21 -3.52
C THR A 101 -13.60 -4.51 -4.27
N THR A 102 -12.70 -3.54 -4.40
CA THR A 102 -11.37 -3.77 -4.99
C THR A 102 -10.31 -3.32 -3.98
N VAL A 103 -9.47 -4.26 -3.57
CA VAL A 103 -8.41 -4.00 -2.58
C VAL A 103 -7.09 -4.48 -3.14
N CYS A 104 -6.16 -3.55 -3.33
CA CYS A 104 -4.79 -3.83 -3.71
C CYS A 104 -3.95 -4.14 -2.47
N TYR A 105 -3.03 -5.07 -2.58
CA TYR A 105 -2.07 -5.44 -1.56
C TYR A 105 -0.71 -5.75 -2.17
N ASN A 106 0.32 -5.72 -1.36
CA ASN A 106 1.64 -6.25 -1.69
C ASN A 106 2.07 -7.29 -0.66
N PHE A 107 3.03 -8.15 -1.03
CA PHE A 107 3.60 -9.16 -0.14
C PHE A 107 5.13 -9.17 -0.23
N MET A 108 5.70 -7.98 -0.43
CA MET A 108 7.14 -7.79 -0.59
C MET A 108 7.85 -7.91 0.76
N PRO A 109 9.00 -8.59 0.83
CA PRO A 109 9.80 -8.65 2.05
C PRO A 109 10.46 -7.30 2.32
N VAL A 110 10.56 -6.91 3.59
CA VAL A 110 11.21 -5.70 4.12
C VAL A 110 10.67 -4.40 3.54
N PHE A 111 10.82 -4.19 2.23
CA PHE A 111 10.37 -2.98 1.53
C PHE A 111 9.18 -3.28 0.65
N ASP A 112 8.13 -2.49 0.81
CA ASP A 112 6.95 -2.60 -0.04
C ASP A 112 7.20 -2.03 -1.44
N TRP A 113 8.31 -1.28 -1.61
CA TRP A 113 8.58 -0.60 -2.86
C TRP A 113 10.01 -0.03 -2.87
N THR A 114 10.84 -0.44 -3.81
CA THR A 114 12.23 0.00 -3.92
C THR A 114 12.46 0.72 -5.24
N ARG A 115 13.01 1.92 -5.17
CA ARG A 115 13.46 2.69 -6.33
C ARG A 115 14.84 3.28 -6.05
N THR A 116 15.70 3.28 -7.06
CA THR A 116 17.05 3.83 -6.98
C THR A 116 17.12 5.27 -7.46
N ASP A 117 16.11 5.72 -8.22
CA ASP A 117 15.97 7.09 -8.69
C ASP A 117 14.48 7.45 -8.78
N LEU A 118 14.07 8.48 -8.06
CA LEU A 118 12.68 8.94 -8.02
C LEU A 118 12.36 9.94 -9.14
N PHE A 119 13.37 10.50 -9.81
CA PHE A 119 13.21 11.58 -10.75
C PHE A 119 14.06 11.41 -12.01
N LYS A 120 14.27 10.16 -12.44
CA LYS A 120 15.06 9.87 -13.65
C LYS A 120 14.46 10.61 -14.86
N LYS A 121 15.25 11.51 -15.44
CA LYS A 121 14.82 12.29 -16.59
C LYS A 121 14.74 11.41 -17.83
N ARG A 122 13.69 11.62 -18.63
CA ARG A 122 13.50 11.05 -19.94
C ARG A 122 13.85 12.07 -21.04
N PRO A 123 14.09 11.63 -22.29
CA PRO A 123 14.40 12.52 -23.41
C PRO A 123 13.32 13.59 -23.70
N ASP A 124 12.06 13.30 -23.37
CA ASP A 124 10.93 14.23 -23.53
C ASP A 124 10.82 15.26 -22.39
N GLY A 125 11.76 15.25 -21.44
CA GLY A 125 11.77 16.14 -20.28
C GLY A 125 10.90 15.69 -19.10
N SER A 126 10.13 14.61 -19.24
CA SER A 126 9.39 14.03 -18.13
C SER A 126 10.33 13.31 -17.15
N THR A 127 9.81 13.02 -15.95
CA THR A 127 10.52 12.20 -14.97
C THR A 127 9.75 10.89 -14.72
N VAL A 128 10.52 9.84 -14.40
CA VAL A 128 9.97 8.53 -14.03
C VAL A 128 10.71 7.96 -12.84
N LEU A 129 10.03 7.08 -12.12
CA LEU A 129 10.66 6.22 -11.13
C LEU A 129 11.53 5.19 -11.85
N ALA A 130 12.72 4.92 -11.33
CA ALA A 130 13.62 3.92 -11.90
C ALA A 130 14.21 3.01 -10.84
N TYR A 131 14.50 1.79 -11.23
CA TYR A 131 15.21 0.80 -10.46
C TYR A 131 16.46 0.34 -11.23
N ASP A 132 17.59 0.25 -10.54
CA ASP A 132 18.83 -0.30 -11.07
C ASP A 132 19.42 -1.27 -10.04
N GLN A 133 19.46 -2.54 -10.38
CA GLN A 133 19.97 -3.60 -9.51
C GLN A 133 21.42 -3.34 -9.07
N LYS A 134 22.26 -2.82 -9.96
CA LYS A 134 23.68 -2.53 -9.65
C LYS A 134 23.82 -1.47 -8.56
N VAL A 135 22.90 -0.50 -8.55
CA VAL A 135 22.85 0.50 -7.48
C VAL A 135 22.46 -0.15 -6.17
N VAL A 136 21.44 -1.03 -6.19
CA VAL A 136 21.00 -1.77 -5.00
C VAL A 136 22.10 -2.66 -4.46
N ASP A 137 22.79 -3.43 -5.30
CA ASP A 137 23.88 -4.32 -4.91
C ASP A 137 25.09 -3.58 -4.31
N ALA A 138 25.27 -2.33 -4.66
CA ALA A 138 26.36 -1.48 -4.18
C ALA A 138 26.03 -0.69 -2.90
N ILE A 139 24.77 -0.76 -2.44
CA ILE A 139 24.31 0.04 -1.30
C ILE A 139 24.72 -0.63 0.02
N ASP A 140 25.43 0.13 0.85
CA ASP A 140 25.45 -0.13 2.28
C ASP A 140 24.06 0.21 2.86
N PRO A 141 23.34 -0.76 3.45
CA PRO A 141 21.99 -0.52 3.98
C PRO A 141 21.93 0.67 4.95
N GLU A 142 22.98 0.93 5.75
CA GLU A 142 23.03 2.04 6.71
C GLU A 142 23.08 3.41 6.00
N VAL A 143 23.77 3.49 4.88
CA VAL A 143 23.91 4.73 4.10
C VAL A 143 22.63 5.02 3.28
N PHE A 144 22.01 3.98 2.76
CA PHE A 144 20.79 4.09 1.97
C PHE A 144 19.63 4.74 2.74
N PHE A 145 19.44 4.33 3.99
CA PHE A 145 18.36 4.86 4.83
C PHE A 145 18.52 6.35 5.13
N ASN A 146 19.75 6.79 5.36
CA ASN A 146 20.02 8.20 5.63
C ASN A 146 19.83 9.11 4.40
N GLN A 147 20.04 8.58 3.19
CA GLN A 147 19.90 9.34 1.95
C GLN A 147 18.45 9.37 1.42
N THR A 148 17.68 8.31 1.60
CA THR A 148 16.32 8.20 1.06
C THR A 148 15.34 9.10 1.80
N ASN A 149 15.51 9.30 3.11
CA ASN A 149 14.72 10.25 3.89
C ASN A 149 14.88 11.71 3.40
N SER A 150 16.01 12.05 2.78
CA SER A 150 16.27 13.40 2.27
C SER A 150 15.78 13.62 0.83
N SER A 151 15.57 12.54 0.05
CA SER A 151 15.26 12.62 -1.38
C SER A 151 13.75 12.57 -1.71
N ALA A 152 12.91 12.21 -0.77
CA ALA A 152 11.46 12.12 -1.00
C ALA A 152 10.72 13.48 -0.96
N GLN A 153 11.42 14.60 -0.87
CA GLN A 153 10.85 15.96 -0.85
C GLN A 153 9.69 16.15 0.15
N GLY A 154 9.75 15.45 1.29
CA GLY A 154 8.70 15.48 2.31
C GLY A 154 7.47 14.62 2.01
N PHE A 155 7.52 13.80 0.97
CA PHE A 155 6.47 12.82 0.68
C PHE A 155 6.79 11.50 1.40
N GLU A 156 5.93 11.13 2.36
CA GLU A 156 6.01 9.82 3.01
C GLU A 156 5.35 8.78 2.13
N MET A 157 6.12 7.81 1.70
CA MET A 157 5.58 6.70 0.92
C MET A 157 5.08 5.59 1.86
N PRO A 158 3.99 4.90 1.49
CA PRO A 158 3.55 3.71 2.23
C PRO A 158 4.69 2.70 2.35
N GLY A 159 4.95 2.25 3.58
CA GLY A 159 6.06 1.33 3.88
C GLY A 159 7.40 2.02 4.18
N TRP A 160 7.46 3.35 4.09
CA TRP A 160 8.66 4.15 4.34
C TRP A 160 8.48 5.12 5.51
N GLU A 161 7.53 4.81 6.40
CA GLU A 161 7.29 5.61 7.59
C GLU A 161 8.57 5.65 8.46
N PRO A 162 8.91 6.80 9.08
CA PRO A 162 10.12 6.95 9.90
C PRO A 162 10.27 5.89 11.00
N GLU A 163 9.16 5.51 11.61
CA GLU A 163 9.13 4.47 12.65
C GLU A 163 9.47 3.08 12.10
N ARG A 164 9.07 2.79 10.87
CA ARG A 164 9.41 1.55 10.18
C ARG A 164 10.89 1.54 9.79
N LEU A 165 11.42 2.64 9.28
CA LEU A 165 12.83 2.78 8.93
C LEU A 165 13.75 2.59 10.16
N ALA A 166 13.35 3.08 11.32
CA ALA A 166 14.10 2.87 12.56
C ALA A 166 14.21 1.38 12.95
N LYS A 167 13.26 0.54 12.51
CA LYS A 167 13.20 -0.90 12.79
C LYS A 167 13.75 -1.76 11.64
N VAL A 168 14.30 -1.15 10.61
CA VAL A 168 14.73 -1.88 9.41
C VAL A 168 15.78 -2.96 9.70
N LYS A 169 16.71 -2.68 10.61
CA LYS A 169 17.71 -3.70 11.01
C LYS A 169 17.03 -4.95 11.61
N ASP A 170 16.03 -4.73 12.46
CA ASP A 170 15.27 -5.82 13.07
C ASP A 170 14.46 -6.58 12.02
N LEU A 171 13.93 -5.85 11.00
CA LEU A 171 13.22 -6.47 9.88
C LEU A 171 14.17 -7.34 9.03
N PHE A 172 15.35 -6.85 8.67
CA PHE A 172 16.33 -7.65 7.94
C PHE A 172 16.69 -8.95 8.69
N GLU A 173 16.89 -8.86 10.00
CA GLU A 173 17.18 -10.07 10.81
C GLU A 173 15.95 -11.01 10.85
N ALA A 174 14.72 -10.47 10.97
CA ALA A 174 13.50 -11.27 10.95
C ALA A 174 13.25 -11.99 9.61
N TYR A 175 13.67 -11.38 8.50
CA TYR A 175 13.53 -11.98 7.16
C TYR A 175 14.69 -12.89 6.75
N LYS A 176 15.79 -12.95 7.52
CA LYS A 176 17.01 -13.68 7.18
C LYS A 176 16.78 -15.14 6.80
N ASP A 177 15.87 -15.81 7.52
CA ASP A 177 15.55 -17.22 7.32
C ASP A 177 14.25 -17.42 6.51
N VAL A 178 13.72 -16.36 5.90
CA VAL A 178 12.52 -16.43 5.06
C VAL A 178 12.93 -16.66 3.61
N THR A 179 12.87 -17.92 3.18
CA THR A 179 13.08 -18.28 1.79
C THR A 179 11.91 -17.84 0.90
N GLU A 180 12.12 -17.82 -0.42
CA GLU A 180 11.06 -17.56 -1.39
C GLU A 180 9.88 -18.52 -1.22
N GLU A 181 10.14 -19.82 -1.04
CA GLU A 181 9.10 -20.82 -0.79
C GLU A 181 8.31 -20.52 0.48
N LYS A 182 9.00 -20.20 1.59
CA LYS A 182 8.34 -19.86 2.86
C LYS A 182 7.50 -18.60 2.74
N LEU A 183 8.00 -17.59 2.02
CA LEU A 183 7.24 -16.36 1.76
C LEU A 183 5.98 -16.66 0.95
N PHE A 184 6.09 -17.51 -0.07
CA PHE A 184 4.95 -17.93 -0.89
C PHE A 184 3.92 -18.74 -0.07
N ASP A 185 4.38 -19.67 0.77
CA ASP A 185 3.50 -20.43 1.66
C ASP A 185 2.74 -19.53 2.64
N ASN A 186 3.42 -18.52 3.18
CA ASN A 186 2.79 -17.52 4.06
C ASN A 186 1.76 -16.66 3.30
N LEU A 187 2.03 -16.31 2.04
CA LEU A 187 1.06 -15.65 1.16
C LEU A 187 -0.18 -16.52 0.93
N VAL A 188 0.01 -17.80 0.59
CA VAL A 188 -1.09 -18.75 0.39
C VAL A 188 -1.91 -18.92 1.67
N TYR A 189 -1.24 -19.01 2.82
CA TYR A 189 -1.90 -19.09 4.12
C TYR A 189 -2.78 -17.87 4.37
N PHE A 190 -2.22 -16.68 4.19
CA PHE A 190 -2.94 -15.41 4.36
C PHE A 190 -4.14 -15.32 3.43
N LEU A 191 -3.98 -15.59 2.13
CA LEU A 191 -5.06 -15.50 1.16
C LEU A 191 -6.20 -16.48 1.47
N LYS A 192 -5.88 -17.71 1.91
CA LYS A 192 -6.89 -18.68 2.37
C LYS A 192 -7.65 -18.18 3.59
N ALA A 193 -6.98 -17.53 4.52
CA ALA A 193 -7.62 -17.01 5.73
C ALA A 193 -8.62 -15.88 5.44
N ILE A 194 -8.31 -15.00 4.48
CA ILE A 194 -9.19 -13.86 4.14
C ILE A 194 -10.25 -14.21 3.10
N GLN A 195 -10.09 -15.31 2.36
CA GLN A 195 -10.99 -15.70 1.26
C GLN A 195 -12.48 -15.70 1.65
N PRO A 196 -12.92 -16.29 2.78
CA PRO A 196 -14.35 -16.32 3.15
C PRO A 196 -14.93 -14.90 3.27
N THR A 197 -14.17 -13.96 3.80
CA THR A 197 -14.60 -12.56 3.92
C THR A 197 -14.68 -11.88 2.55
N CYS A 198 -13.70 -12.13 1.69
CA CYS A 198 -13.71 -11.62 0.32
C CYS A 198 -14.94 -12.12 -0.45
N GLU A 199 -15.25 -13.42 -0.35
CA GLU A 199 -16.44 -14.03 -0.98
C GLU A 199 -17.74 -13.43 -0.44
N LYS A 200 -17.87 -13.30 0.88
CA LYS A 200 -19.04 -12.71 1.55
C LYS A 200 -19.38 -11.32 1.04
N TRP A 201 -18.35 -10.49 0.82
CA TRP A 201 -18.52 -9.08 0.45
C TRP A 201 -18.25 -8.79 -1.04
N GLY A 202 -17.93 -9.81 -1.84
CA GLY A 202 -17.59 -9.66 -3.25
C GLY A 202 -16.29 -8.88 -3.49
N ILE A 203 -15.36 -8.90 -2.52
CA ILE A 203 -14.09 -8.18 -2.61
C ILE A 203 -13.12 -8.95 -3.52
N LYS A 204 -12.50 -8.22 -4.44
CA LYS A 204 -11.43 -8.70 -5.31
C LYS A 204 -10.10 -8.20 -4.79
N MET A 205 -9.23 -9.14 -4.44
CA MET A 205 -7.86 -8.86 -4.04
C MET A 205 -6.98 -8.73 -5.29
N ALA A 206 -6.25 -7.62 -5.38
CA ALA A 206 -5.31 -7.36 -6.47
C ALA A 206 -3.89 -7.26 -5.93
N ILE A 207 -3.00 -8.13 -6.36
CA ILE A 207 -1.59 -8.04 -5.96
C ILE A 207 -0.88 -6.94 -6.76
N HIS A 208 -0.14 -6.10 -6.05
CA HIS A 208 0.83 -5.19 -6.66
C HIS A 208 2.17 -5.93 -6.76
N PRO A 209 2.70 -6.14 -7.98
CA PRO A 209 3.94 -6.87 -8.20
C PRO A 209 5.17 -6.09 -7.75
#